data_d6698a2c2aa3a6569f0ee2f74433571f
#
_entry.id   d6698a2c2aa3a6569f0ee2f74433571f
#
_cell.length_a   1.000
_cell.length_b   1.000
_cell.length_c   1.000
_cell.angle_alpha   90.00
_cell.angle_beta   90.00
_cell.angle_gamma   90.00
#
_symmetry.space_group_name_H-M   'P 1'
#
loop_
_entity.id
_entity.type
_entity.pdbx_description
1 polymer ?
#
loop_
_entity_poly.entity_id
_entity_poly.type
_entity_poly.pdbx_seq_one_letter_code
_entity_poly.pdbx_strand_id
1 'polypeptide(L)'
;MKFCSQCGNPVILRIPEGDSRLRHVCEHCHTIHYQNPNIVAGCLVTQGEKVLLCRRAIEPRLGFWTLPAGFMENGETIEQAARRETIEEACATLTDLHLYALIDVPHINQVHVFYRAELATPEFAAGVESLEVQLFDEADIPWQDLAFMTVGRTLEYFFADRRQQVYPVHTSALPASRPIQDT
;
A
#
# COMPACT_ATOMS: atom_id res chain seq x y z
N MET A 1 -5.24 -8.91 18.98
CA MET A 1 -4.91 -8.23 20.27
C MET A 1 -5.02 -9.23 21.40
N LYS A 2 -4.08 -9.28 22.36
CA LYS A 2 -4.12 -10.20 23.50
C LYS A 2 -4.44 -9.47 24.82
N PHE A 3 -4.06 -8.20 24.93
CA PHE A 3 -4.22 -7.39 26.13
C PHE A 3 -4.89 -6.07 25.83
N CYS A 4 -5.60 -5.54 26.83
CA CYS A 4 -6.27 -4.25 26.76
C CYS A 4 -5.26 -3.10 26.78
N SER A 5 -5.35 -2.18 25.83
CA SER A 5 -4.47 -1.01 25.76
C SER A 5 -4.74 0.02 26.87
N GLN A 6 -5.87 -0.09 27.60
CA GLN A 6 -6.23 0.85 28.67
C GLN A 6 -5.78 0.36 30.05
N CYS A 7 -5.87 -0.92 30.36
CA CYS A 7 -5.61 -1.44 31.70
C CYS A 7 -4.66 -2.65 31.76
N GLY A 8 -4.14 -3.11 30.62
CA GLY A 8 -3.21 -4.23 30.55
C GLY A 8 -3.79 -5.63 30.79
N ASN A 9 -5.07 -5.76 31.16
CA ASN A 9 -5.71 -7.05 31.39
C ASN A 9 -5.98 -7.78 30.06
N PRO A 10 -6.11 -9.13 30.07
CA PRO A 10 -6.46 -9.89 28.88
C PRO A 10 -7.80 -9.44 28.28
N VAL A 11 -7.93 -9.56 26.96
CA VAL A 11 -9.17 -9.30 26.23
C VAL A 11 -9.72 -10.59 25.65
N ILE A 12 -11.05 -10.67 25.53
CA ILE A 12 -11.77 -11.76 24.88
C ILE A 12 -12.43 -11.27 23.61
N LEU A 13 -12.70 -12.19 22.67
CA LEU A 13 -13.52 -11.94 21.49
C LEU A 13 -14.97 -12.22 21.82
N ARG A 14 -15.84 -11.20 21.76
CA ARG A 14 -17.29 -11.35 21.87
C ARG A 14 -18.02 -10.27 21.06
N ILE A 15 -19.29 -10.47 20.79
CA ILE A 15 -20.16 -9.44 20.21
C ILE A 15 -20.65 -8.57 21.37
N PRO A 16 -20.27 -7.29 21.44
CA PRO A 16 -20.76 -6.37 22.46
C PRO A 16 -22.26 -6.09 22.28
N GLU A 17 -22.92 -5.65 23.34
CA GLU A 17 -24.30 -5.19 23.26
C GLU A 17 -24.43 -4.04 22.25
N GLY A 18 -25.40 -4.14 21.32
CA GLY A 18 -25.62 -3.16 20.27
C GLY A 18 -24.69 -3.27 19.05
N ASP A 19 -23.75 -4.24 19.02
CA ASP A 19 -22.90 -4.51 17.84
C ASP A 19 -23.37 -5.80 17.14
N SER A 20 -22.91 -6.00 15.90
CA SER A 20 -23.16 -7.20 15.08
C SER A 20 -21.89 -8.00 14.79
N ARG A 21 -20.73 -7.56 15.25
CA ARG A 21 -19.42 -8.15 14.96
C ARG A 21 -18.64 -8.48 16.22
N LEU A 22 -17.78 -9.48 16.10
CA LEU A 22 -16.83 -9.83 17.15
C LEU A 22 -15.84 -8.66 17.36
N ARG A 23 -15.68 -8.26 18.63
CA ARG A 23 -14.71 -7.26 19.06
C ARG A 23 -13.82 -7.82 20.17
N HIS A 24 -12.63 -7.27 20.31
CA HIS A 24 -11.85 -7.51 21.52
C HIS A 24 -12.43 -6.67 22.65
N VAL A 25 -12.87 -7.31 23.73
CA VAL A 25 -13.49 -6.66 24.88
C VAL A 25 -12.70 -7.01 26.13
N CYS A 26 -12.39 -6.01 26.92
CA CYS A 26 -11.78 -6.19 28.23
C CYS A 26 -12.88 -6.44 29.29
N GLU A 27 -12.83 -7.59 29.95
CA GLU A 27 -13.80 -7.89 31.02
C GLU A 27 -13.52 -7.12 32.32
N HIS A 28 -12.31 -6.57 32.49
CA HIS A 28 -11.93 -5.82 33.69
C HIS A 28 -12.37 -4.36 33.64
N CYS A 29 -12.08 -3.64 32.55
CA CYS A 29 -12.44 -2.21 32.43
C CYS A 29 -13.54 -1.95 31.39
N HIS A 30 -14.12 -2.99 30.82
CA HIS A 30 -15.21 -2.98 29.85
C HIS A 30 -14.93 -2.22 28.54
N THR A 31 -13.67 -1.89 28.27
CA THR A 31 -13.26 -1.24 27.01
C THR A 31 -13.49 -2.18 25.83
N ILE A 32 -14.19 -1.67 24.82
CA ILE A 32 -14.38 -2.33 23.52
C ILE A 32 -13.33 -1.78 22.57
N HIS A 33 -12.50 -2.67 22.01
CA HIS A 33 -11.45 -2.28 21.04
C HIS A 33 -11.96 -2.47 19.62
N TYR A 34 -12.10 -1.36 18.90
CA TYR A 34 -12.40 -1.34 17.48
C TYR A 34 -11.08 -1.41 16.69
N GLN A 35 -11.08 -2.21 15.66
CA GLN A 35 -9.96 -2.35 14.74
C GLN A 35 -10.43 -2.03 13.33
N ASN A 36 -9.82 -1.04 12.71
CA ASN A 36 -10.11 -0.60 11.34
C ASN A 36 -9.05 -1.17 10.38
N PRO A 37 -9.36 -1.24 9.07
CA PRO A 37 -8.35 -1.54 8.06
C PRO A 37 -7.22 -0.52 8.09
N ASN A 38 -5.99 -0.99 7.84
CA ASN A 38 -4.85 -0.12 7.67
C ASN A 38 -4.86 0.47 6.25
N ILE A 39 -4.47 1.73 6.14
CA ILE A 39 -4.27 2.40 4.86
C ILE A 39 -2.80 2.27 4.48
N VAL A 40 -2.56 1.80 3.25
CA VAL A 40 -1.25 1.84 2.58
C VAL A 40 -1.34 2.92 1.52
N ALA A 41 -0.44 3.88 1.56
CA ALA A 41 -0.38 4.99 0.60
C ALA A 41 0.91 4.95 -0.20
N GLY A 42 0.83 5.15 -1.50
CA GLY A 42 1.99 5.12 -2.38
C GLY A 42 1.80 5.89 -3.67
N CYS A 43 2.84 5.90 -4.47
CA CYS A 43 2.85 6.60 -5.75
C CYS A 43 3.22 5.68 -6.92
N LEU A 44 2.47 5.79 -8.00
CA LEU A 44 2.92 5.43 -9.34
C LEU A 44 3.65 6.65 -9.90
N VAL A 45 4.98 6.58 -9.90
CA VAL A 45 5.86 7.68 -10.30
C VAL A 45 6.35 7.44 -11.72
N THR A 46 6.27 8.47 -12.56
CA THR A 46 6.71 8.39 -13.94
C THR A 46 7.81 9.41 -14.28
N GLN A 47 8.60 9.08 -15.27
CA GLN A 47 9.48 10.00 -15.99
C GLN A 47 9.37 9.71 -17.49
N GLY A 48 8.65 10.57 -18.20
CA GLY A 48 8.27 10.31 -19.58
C GLY A 48 7.42 9.03 -19.66
N GLU A 49 7.86 8.07 -20.48
CA GLU A 49 7.15 6.79 -20.67
C GLU A 49 7.49 5.71 -19.62
N LYS A 50 8.48 5.98 -18.74
CA LYS A 50 8.98 5.01 -17.77
C LYS A 50 8.29 5.14 -16.41
N VAL A 51 8.19 4.01 -15.70
CA VAL A 51 7.67 3.92 -14.32
C VAL A 51 8.80 3.59 -13.37
N LEU A 52 8.85 4.28 -12.24
CA LEU A 52 9.82 4.05 -11.18
C LEU A 52 9.34 2.92 -10.28
N LEU A 53 10.20 1.91 -10.08
CA LEU A 53 10.00 0.84 -9.12
C LEU A 53 11.17 0.78 -8.14
N CYS A 54 10.85 0.36 -6.91
CA CYS A 54 11.79 0.10 -5.82
C CYS A 54 11.94 -1.41 -5.61
N ARG A 55 13.16 -1.92 -5.46
CA ARG A 55 13.42 -3.31 -5.10
C ARG A 55 13.54 -3.42 -3.59
N ARG A 56 12.65 -4.14 -2.95
CA ARG A 56 12.52 -4.20 -1.49
C ARG A 56 13.76 -4.73 -0.77
N ALA A 57 14.20 -4.02 0.27
CA ALA A 57 15.27 -4.45 1.17
C ALA A 57 14.75 -5.15 2.44
N ILE A 58 13.42 -5.21 2.64
CA ILE A 58 12.76 -5.71 3.85
C ILE A 58 11.70 -6.77 3.56
N GLU A 59 11.39 -7.61 4.56
CA GLU A 59 10.25 -8.51 4.52
C GLU A 59 8.91 -7.75 4.76
N PRO A 60 7.80 -8.25 4.24
CA PRO A 60 7.66 -9.40 3.35
C PRO A 60 8.13 -9.08 1.93
N ARG A 61 8.45 -10.12 1.16
CA ARG A 61 8.84 -9.99 -0.24
C ARG A 61 10.19 -9.27 -0.46
N LEU A 62 11.18 -9.53 0.39
CA LEU A 62 12.57 -9.10 0.17
C LEU A 62 13.03 -9.45 -1.25
N GLY A 63 13.62 -8.47 -1.94
CA GLY A 63 14.17 -8.62 -3.29
C GLY A 63 13.16 -8.49 -4.43
N PHE A 64 11.86 -8.39 -4.15
CA PHE A 64 10.82 -8.15 -5.15
C PHE A 64 10.64 -6.65 -5.44
N TRP A 65 10.08 -6.34 -6.60
CA TRP A 65 9.83 -4.98 -7.04
C TRP A 65 8.46 -4.45 -6.64
N THR A 66 8.37 -3.19 -6.29
CA THR A 66 7.14 -2.54 -5.86
C THR A 66 7.10 -1.08 -6.33
N LEU A 67 5.92 -0.49 -6.34
CA LEU A 67 5.77 0.96 -6.30
C LEU A 67 6.16 1.44 -4.88
N PRO A 68 6.78 2.62 -4.71
CA PRO A 68 7.05 3.17 -3.39
C PRO A 68 5.74 3.37 -2.63
N ALA A 69 5.60 2.70 -1.48
CA ALA A 69 4.36 2.70 -0.70
C ALA A 69 4.55 2.08 0.69
N GLY A 70 3.93 2.67 1.70
CA GLY A 70 3.92 2.15 3.06
C GLY A 70 2.67 2.54 3.85
N PHE A 71 2.68 2.25 5.15
CA PHE A 71 1.54 2.55 6.01
C PHE A 71 1.42 4.04 6.28
N MET A 72 0.18 4.54 6.13
CA MET A 72 -0.17 5.88 6.56
C MET A 72 -0.02 6.01 8.07
N GLU A 73 0.62 7.07 8.53
CA GLU A 73 0.82 7.39 9.94
C GLU A 73 -0.28 8.31 10.49
N ASN A 74 -0.43 8.34 11.81
CA ASN A 74 -1.36 9.24 12.47
C ASN A 74 -0.91 10.71 12.31
N GLY A 75 -1.83 11.58 11.92
CA GLY A 75 -1.56 13.01 11.78
C GLY A 75 -1.16 13.46 10.38
N GLU A 76 -1.03 12.56 9.43
CA GLU A 76 -0.80 12.90 8.02
C GLU A 76 -2.02 12.62 7.15
N THR A 77 -2.11 13.27 6.00
CA THR A 77 -3.07 12.93 4.94
C THR A 77 -2.55 11.78 4.12
N ILE A 78 -3.42 11.08 3.37
CA ILE A 78 -3.02 9.98 2.47
C ILE A 78 -2.00 10.47 1.43
N GLU A 79 -2.16 11.69 0.90
CA GLU A 79 -1.21 12.30 -0.04
C GLU A 79 0.15 12.55 0.62
N GLN A 80 0.16 13.05 1.86
CA GLN A 80 1.40 13.25 2.61
C GLN A 80 2.13 11.93 2.86
N ALA A 81 1.38 10.87 3.23
CA ALA A 81 1.93 9.52 3.37
C ALA A 81 2.56 9.02 2.08
N ALA A 82 1.84 9.09 0.95
CA ALA A 82 2.34 8.65 -0.34
C ALA A 82 3.62 9.40 -0.79
N ARG A 83 3.67 10.69 -0.52
CA ARG A 83 4.85 11.53 -0.80
C ARG A 83 6.03 11.18 0.10
N ARG A 84 5.79 11.00 1.42
CA ARG A 84 6.82 10.60 2.40
C ARG A 84 7.43 9.26 2.04
N GLU A 85 6.61 8.24 1.78
CA GLU A 85 7.06 6.90 1.38
C GLU A 85 7.92 6.94 0.11
N THR A 86 7.54 7.76 -0.88
CA THR A 86 8.35 7.92 -2.10
C THR A 86 9.71 8.56 -1.82
N ILE A 87 9.77 9.52 -0.91
CA ILE A 87 11.04 10.14 -0.49
C ILE A 87 11.89 9.13 0.28
N GLU A 88 11.29 8.36 1.19
CA GLU A 88 11.99 7.39 2.03
C GLU A 88 12.52 6.19 1.25
N GLU A 89 11.74 5.64 0.31
CA GLU A 89 12.11 4.44 -0.45
C GLU A 89 12.89 4.73 -1.73
N ALA A 90 12.65 5.88 -2.37
CA ALA A 90 13.24 6.22 -3.67
C ALA A 90 14.09 7.51 -3.68
N CYS A 91 14.18 8.26 -2.57
CA CYS A 91 14.84 9.57 -2.49
C CYS A 91 14.39 10.52 -3.62
N ALA A 92 13.14 10.39 -4.08
CA ALA A 92 12.61 11.09 -5.24
C ALA A 92 11.71 12.26 -4.82
N THR A 93 11.81 13.38 -5.55
CA THR A 93 10.88 14.51 -5.45
C THR A 93 9.80 14.40 -6.52
N LEU A 94 8.56 14.71 -6.14
CA LEU A 94 7.39 14.55 -7.00
C LEU A 94 6.75 15.88 -7.35
N THR A 95 6.15 15.95 -8.54
CA THR A 95 5.20 16.97 -8.93
C THR A 95 3.89 16.88 -8.11
N ASP A 96 2.80 17.49 -8.58
CA ASP A 96 1.49 17.35 -7.97
C ASP A 96 1.01 15.88 -8.06
N LEU A 97 0.44 15.41 -6.95
CA LEU A 97 -0.13 14.08 -6.86
C LEU A 97 -1.59 14.09 -7.29
N HIS A 98 -1.97 13.13 -8.12
CA HIS A 98 -3.35 12.89 -8.53
C HIS A 98 -3.80 11.53 -8.04
N LEU A 99 -4.89 11.48 -7.26
CA LEU A 99 -5.46 10.20 -6.84
C LEU A 99 -5.72 9.32 -8.07
N TYR A 100 -5.23 8.09 -8.03
CA TYR A 100 -5.24 7.23 -9.20
C TYR A 100 -5.91 5.88 -8.99
N ALA A 101 -5.54 5.15 -7.93
CA ALA A 101 -6.16 3.87 -7.64
C ALA A 101 -6.45 3.70 -6.16
N LEU A 102 -7.63 3.14 -5.86
CA LEU A 102 -8.03 2.68 -4.54
C LEU A 102 -8.37 1.19 -4.65
N ILE A 103 -7.58 0.36 -3.96
CA ILE A 103 -7.68 -1.10 -4.07
C ILE A 103 -7.90 -1.70 -2.69
N ASP A 104 -9.09 -2.27 -2.49
CA ASP A 104 -9.41 -2.97 -1.25
C ASP A 104 -8.71 -4.34 -1.20
N VAL A 105 -8.12 -4.65 -0.04
CA VAL A 105 -7.47 -5.94 0.25
C VAL A 105 -8.09 -6.54 1.53
N PRO A 106 -9.35 -7.00 1.47
CA PRO A 106 -10.14 -7.34 2.66
C PRO A 106 -9.54 -8.48 3.49
N HIS A 107 -8.89 -9.45 2.85
CA HIS A 107 -8.35 -10.64 3.54
C HIS A 107 -7.18 -10.34 4.50
N ILE A 108 -6.54 -9.17 4.34
CA ILE A 108 -5.49 -8.68 5.26
C ILE A 108 -5.88 -7.38 5.96
N ASN A 109 -7.15 -6.95 5.82
CA ASN A 109 -7.68 -5.72 6.40
C ASN A 109 -6.85 -4.49 6.00
N GLN A 110 -6.61 -4.30 4.70
CA GLN A 110 -5.92 -3.14 4.16
C GLN A 110 -6.72 -2.48 3.03
N VAL A 111 -6.46 -1.18 2.85
CA VAL A 111 -6.87 -0.40 1.68
C VAL A 111 -5.60 0.25 1.12
N HIS A 112 -5.30 -0.03 -0.14
CA HIS A 112 -4.16 0.56 -0.84
C HIS A 112 -4.63 1.74 -1.68
N VAL A 113 -3.99 2.88 -1.50
CA VAL A 113 -4.29 4.12 -2.22
C VAL A 113 -3.04 4.56 -2.97
N PHE A 114 -3.11 4.57 -4.29
CA PHE A 114 -2.01 5.01 -5.12
C PHE A 114 -2.33 6.34 -5.80
N TYR A 115 -1.39 7.26 -5.73
CA TYR A 115 -1.38 8.50 -6.49
C TYR A 115 -0.51 8.34 -7.73
N ARG A 116 -0.88 9.02 -8.82
CA ARG A 116 -0.02 9.19 -9.99
C ARG A 116 0.71 10.53 -9.88
N ALA A 117 2.00 10.52 -10.11
CA ALA A 117 2.85 11.71 -10.11
C ALA A 117 4.01 11.55 -11.09
N GLU A 118 4.65 12.64 -11.45
CA GLU A 118 5.89 12.65 -12.21
C GLU A 118 7.07 13.01 -11.29
N LEU A 119 8.27 12.56 -11.65
CA LEU A 119 9.48 13.07 -11.01
C LEU A 119 9.59 14.57 -11.25
N ALA A 120 9.75 15.34 -10.18
CA ALA A 120 9.98 16.79 -10.28
C ALA A 120 11.39 17.11 -10.76
N THR A 121 12.33 16.21 -10.45
CA THR A 121 13.73 16.26 -10.90
C THR A 121 14.18 14.87 -11.32
N PRO A 122 15.20 14.72 -12.18
CA PRO A 122 15.64 13.40 -12.64
C PRO A 122 16.37 12.55 -11.58
N GLU A 123 16.67 13.13 -10.42
CA GLU A 123 17.42 12.48 -9.36
C GLU A 123 16.51 11.57 -8.54
N PHE A 124 16.96 10.35 -8.33
CA PHE A 124 16.40 9.37 -7.39
C PHE A 124 17.50 8.40 -6.96
N ALA A 125 17.31 7.74 -5.83
CA ALA A 125 18.26 6.76 -5.29
C ALA A 125 17.53 5.78 -4.37
N ALA A 126 18.14 4.63 -4.12
CA ALA A 126 17.60 3.69 -3.15
C ALA A 126 17.67 4.28 -1.73
N GLY A 127 16.53 4.33 -1.06
CA GLY A 127 16.43 4.62 0.36
C GLY A 127 16.78 3.40 1.22
N VAL A 128 16.64 3.53 2.53
CA VAL A 128 17.06 2.48 3.50
C VAL A 128 16.30 1.17 3.29
N GLU A 129 15.03 1.24 2.90
CA GLU A 129 14.16 0.08 2.68
C GLU A 129 14.18 -0.44 1.23
N SER A 130 15.06 0.11 0.38
CA SER A 130 15.22 -0.28 -1.02
C SER A 130 16.63 -0.78 -1.30
N LEU A 131 16.77 -1.95 -1.94
CA LEU A 131 18.03 -2.46 -2.47
C LEU A 131 18.45 -1.70 -3.73
N GLU A 132 17.46 -1.30 -4.53
CA GLU A 132 17.63 -0.70 -5.84
C GLU A 132 16.38 0.10 -6.21
N VAL A 133 16.55 1.17 -6.97
CA VAL A 133 15.46 1.95 -7.57
C VAL A 133 15.77 2.15 -9.05
N GLN A 134 14.81 1.87 -9.92
CA GLN A 134 15.01 1.92 -11.37
C GLN A 134 13.76 2.39 -12.11
N LEU A 135 13.98 3.03 -13.26
CA LEU A 135 12.94 3.40 -14.22
C LEU A 135 12.80 2.30 -15.29
N PHE A 136 11.59 1.75 -15.43
CA PHE A 136 11.26 0.68 -16.36
C PHE A 136 10.40 1.17 -17.51
N ASP A 137 10.72 0.76 -18.72
CA ASP A 137 9.78 0.77 -19.82
C ASP A 137 8.70 -0.31 -19.63
N GLU A 138 7.51 -0.17 -20.24
CA GLU A 138 6.41 -1.14 -20.10
C GLU A 138 6.86 -2.58 -20.43
N ALA A 139 7.69 -2.74 -21.46
CA ALA A 139 8.16 -4.05 -21.91
C ALA A 139 9.13 -4.73 -20.92
N ASP A 140 9.80 -3.94 -20.08
CA ASP A 140 10.84 -4.40 -19.16
C ASP A 140 10.32 -4.55 -17.71
N ILE A 141 9.04 -4.28 -17.47
CA ILE A 141 8.43 -4.49 -16.13
C ILE A 141 8.62 -5.93 -15.68
N PRO A 142 9.20 -6.17 -14.49
CA PRO A 142 9.44 -7.51 -13.97
C PRO A 142 8.16 -8.11 -13.36
N TRP A 143 7.16 -8.42 -14.19
CA TRP A 143 5.81 -8.83 -13.77
C TRP A 143 5.79 -10.02 -12.81
N GLN A 144 6.71 -10.98 -12.97
CA GLN A 144 6.79 -12.18 -12.12
C GLN A 144 7.44 -11.90 -10.76
N ASP A 145 8.20 -10.81 -10.67
CA ASP A 145 8.91 -10.39 -9.48
C ASP A 145 8.27 -9.18 -8.80
N LEU A 146 7.02 -8.86 -9.13
CA LEU A 146 6.27 -7.83 -8.41
C LEU A 146 5.86 -8.34 -7.02
N ALA A 147 6.11 -7.53 -5.99
CA ALA A 147 5.90 -7.90 -4.60
C ALA A 147 4.43 -8.14 -4.26
N PHE A 148 3.53 -7.33 -4.80
CA PHE A 148 2.12 -7.30 -4.41
C PHE A 148 1.20 -7.22 -5.62
N MET A 149 0.05 -7.91 -5.53
CA MET A 149 -0.98 -7.87 -6.58
C MET A 149 -1.54 -6.47 -6.82
N THR A 150 -1.57 -5.60 -5.80
CA THR A 150 -2.01 -4.21 -5.91
C THR A 150 -1.09 -3.40 -6.81
N VAL A 151 0.22 -3.66 -6.77
CA VAL A 151 1.21 -3.03 -7.65
C VAL A 151 0.96 -3.44 -9.10
N GLY A 152 0.86 -4.74 -9.37
CA GLY A 152 0.55 -5.25 -10.72
C GLY A 152 -0.75 -4.65 -11.26
N ARG A 153 -1.81 -4.63 -10.46
CA ARG A 153 -3.11 -4.04 -10.83
C ARG A 153 -3.01 -2.55 -11.16
N THR A 154 -2.24 -1.78 -10.36
CA THR A 154 -2.05 -0.35 -10.60
C THR A 154 -1.27 -0.10 -11.90
N LEU A 155 -0.24 -0.91 -12.18
CA LEU A 155 0.51 -0.85 -13.43
C LEU A 155 -0.35 -1.22 -14.65
N GLU A 156 -1.18 -2.27 -14.54
CA GLU A 156 -2.13 -2.66 -15.61
C GLU A 156 -3.07 -1.50 -15.96
N TYR A 157 -3.66 -0.83 -14.97
CA TYR A 157 -4.48 0.35 -15.18
C TYR A 157 -3.69 1.44 -15.90
N PHE A 158 -2.50 1.76 -15.39
CA PHE A 158 -1.70 2.84 -15.94
C PHE A 158 -1.34 2.62 -17.41
N PHE A 159 -0.87 1.44 -17.78
CA PHE A 159 -0.52 1.19 -19.17
C PHE A 159 -1.72 1.15 -20.11
N ALA A 160 -2.90 0.72 -19.62
CA ALA A 160 -4.14 0.80 -20.38
C ALA A 160 -4.59 2.24 -20.61
N ASP A 161 -4.57 3.07 -19.55
CA ASP A 161 -4.97 4.48 -19.58
C ASP A 161 -4.01 5.32 -20.44
N ARG A 162 -2.71 5.03 -20.34
CA ARG A 162 -1.68 5.71 -21.12
C ARG A 162 -1.91 5.60 -22.61
N ARG A 163 -2.36 4.43 -23.10
CA ARG A 163 -2.70 4.26 -24.51
C ARG A 163 -3.86 5.15 -24.96
N GLN A 164 -4.73 5.52 -24.04
CA GLN A 164 -5.89 6.38 -24.28
C GLN A 164 -5.66 7.84 -23.89
N GLN A 165 -4.57 8.14 -23.18
CA GLN A 165 -4.26 9.46 -22.61
C GLN A 165 -5.37 10.00 -21.67
N VAL A 166 -6.10 9.08 -20.99
CA VAL A 166 -7.16 9.38 -20.02
C VAL A 166 -6.89 8.59 -18.75
N TYR A 167 -6.78 9.27 -17.62
CA TYR A 167 -6.39 8.69 -16.34
C TYR A 167 -7.49 8.88 -15.29
N PRO A 168 -8.55 8.05 -15.31
CA PRO A 168 -9.61 8.10 -14.30
C PRO A 168 -9.13 7.56 -12.96
N VAL A 169 -9.89 7.82 -11.90
CA VAL A 169 -9.67 7.13 -10.62
C VAL A 169 -10.25 5.72 -10.71
N HIS A 170 -9.39 4.73 -10.48
CA HIS A 170 -9.78 3.32 -10.46
C HIS A 170 -10.13 2.86 -9.05
N THR A 171 -11.20 2.08 -8.92
CA THR A 171 -11.56 1.40 -7.66
C THR A 171 -11.74 -0.08 -7.92
N SER A 172 -11.16 -0.93 -7.07
CA SER A 172 -11.31 -2.38 -7.17
C SER A 172 -11.06 -3.07 -5.83
N ALA A 173 -11.42 -4.35 -5.75
CA ALA A 173 -11.07 -5.19 -4.62
C ALA A 173 -10.29 -6.42 -5.11
N LEU A 174 -9.25 -6.79 -4.38
CA LEU A 174 -8.57 -8.06 -4.63
C LEU A 174 -9.35 -9.21 -4.01
N PRO A 175 -9.54 -10.34 -4.72
CA PRO A 175 -10.13 -11.53 -4.15
C PRO A 175 -9.25 -12.04 -2.99
N ALA A 176 -9.87 -12.69 -2.01
CA ALA A 176 -9.10 -13.45 -1.03
C ALA A 176 -8.23 -14.45 -1.80
N SER A 177 -6.91 -14.41 -1.60
CA SER A 177 -6.01 -15.43 -2.14
C SER A 177 -6.51 -16.79 -1.67
N ARG A 178 -6.72 -17.76 -2.59
CA ARG A 178 -6.95 -19.12 -2.18
C ARG A 178 -5.76 -19.53 -1.31
N PRO A 179 -6.00 -20.19 -0.15
CA PRO A 179 -4.88 -20.71 0.63
C PRO A 179 -4.02 -21.56 -0.32
N ILE A 180 -2.71 -21.32 -0.30
CA ILE A 180 -1.75 -22.18 -0.96
C ILE A 180 -2.01 -23.55 -0.33
N GLN A 181 -2.51 -24.51 -1.10
CA GLN A 181 -2.56 -25.89 -0.67
C GLN A 181 -1.11 -26.35 -0.64
N ASP A 182 -0.56 -26.47 0.57
CA ASP A 182 0.72 -27.14 0.79
C ASP A 182 0.58 -28.57 0.22
N THR A 183 1.27 -28.81 -0.91
CA THR A 183 1.47 -30.14 -1.48
C THR A 183 2.78 -30.71 -1.01
#